data_928b2bdab8de588974caecbc548587a9
#
_entry.id   928b2bdab8de588974caecbc548587a9
#
_cell.length_a   1.000
_cell.length_b   1.000
_cell.length_c   1.000
_cell.angle_alpha   90.00
_cell.angle_beta   90.00
_cell.angle_gamma   90.00
#
_symmetry.space_group_name_H-M   'P 1'
#
loop_
_entity.id
_entity.type
_entity.pdbx_description
1 polymer ?
#
loop_
_entity_poly.entity_id
_entity_poly.type
_entity_poly.pdbx_seq_one_letter_code
_entity_poly.pdbx_strand_id
1 'polypeptide(L)'
;DCEFHFYTRSELSALLHGADLYVHTALIEIEAISCMEAIACGLVPVICNSKRSATRFFAIDENNLFEEKNAAALAEKIDFWYENESLKREYVDKYAEMRKSFSQSACMEEMEKMLLNTIDGRKQVK
;
A
#
# COMPACT_ATOMS: atom_id res chain seq x y z
N ASP A 1 -23.61 -2.75 -5.73
CA ASP A 1 -23.35 -2.87 -7.17
C ASP A 1 -21.85 -2.93 -7.40
N CYS A 2 -21.42 -3.70 -8.41
CA CYS A 2 -20.03 -3.76 -8.84
C CYS A 2 -19.90 -3.12 -10.22
N GLU A 3 -18.93 -2.25 -10.39
CA GLU A 3 -18.61 -1.63 -11.67
C GLU A 3 -17.24 -2.13 -12.15
N PHE A 4 -17.16 -2.50 -13.43
CA PHE A 4 -15.91 -2.83 -14.11
C PHE A 4 -15.69 -1.83 -15.23
N HIS A 5 -14.70 -0.98 -15.08
CA HIS A 5 -14.44 0.08 -16.03
C HIS A 5 -12.95 0.35 -16.19
N PHE A 6 -12.55 0.83 -17.37
CA PHE A 6 -11.21 1.37 -17.61
C PHE A 6 -11.27 2.87 -17.39
N TYR A 7 -10.54 3.34 -16.39
CA TYR A 7 -10.48 4.76 -16.04
C TYR A 7 -9.26 5.42 -16.66
N THR A 8 -9.41 6.64 -17.13
CA THR A 8 -8.27 7.53 -17.37
C THR A 8 -7.61 7.87 -16.02
N ARG A 9 -6.38 8.37 -16.04
CA ARG A 9 -5.64 8.72 -14.82
C ARG A 9 -6.39 9.76 -13.96
N SER A 10 -7.04 10.73 -14.58
CA SER A 10 -7.83 11.75 -13.88
C SER A 10 -9.10 11.18 -13.24
N GLU A 11 -9.80 10.30 -13.93
CA GLU A 11 -10.98 9.61 -13.40
C GLU A 11 -10.63 8.69 -12.24
N LEU A 12 -9.55 7.90 -12.38
CA LEU A 12 -9.05 7.04 -11.30
C LEU A 12 -8.69 7.86 -10.06
N SER A 13 -7.99 8.97 -10.23
CA SER A 13 -7.66 9.87 -9.12
C SER A 13 -8.91 10.40 -8.42
N ALA A 14 -9.92 10.83 -9.18
CA ALA A 14 -11.18 11.30 -8.61
C ALA A 14 -11.93 10.18 -7.87
N LEU A 15 -11.95 8.97 -8.42
CA LEU A 15 -12.53 7.78 -7.78
C LEU A 15 -11.86 7.48 -6.45
N LEU A 16 -10.52 7.43 -6.42
CA LEU A 16 -9.75 7.14 -5.21
C LEU A 16 -9.97 8.19 -4.12
N HIS A 17 -10.10 9.46 -4.46
CA HIS A 17 -10.40 10.51 -3.48
C HIS A 17 -11.83 10.44 -2.93
N GLY A 18 -12.75 9.79 -3.62
CA GLY A 18 -14.14 9.58 -3.19
C GLY A 18 -14.40 8.22 -2.54
N ALA A 19 -13.40 7.35 -2.47
CA ALA A 19 -13.53 6.01 -1.89
C ALA A 19 -13.30 6.03 -0.37
N ASP A 20 -13.86 5.04 0.33
CA ASP A 20 -13.71 4.87 1.78
C ASP A 20 -12.54 3.96 2.18
N LEU A 21 -12.28 2.94 1.36
CA LEU A 21 -11.23 1.94 1.56
C LEU A 21 -10.66 1.51 0.21
N TYR A 22 -9.42 1.04 0.23
CA TYR A 22 -8.83 0.33 -0.88
C TYR A 22 -8.67 -1.15 -0.53
N VAL A 23 -9.10 -2.05 -1.43
CA VAL A 23 -9.00 -3.50 -1.22
C VAL A 23 -8.09 -4.12 -2.27
N HIS A 24 -7.06 -4.84 -1.81
CA HIS A 24 -6.10 -5.54 -2.68
C HIS A 24 -6.17 -7.05 -2.46
N THR A 25 -6.79 -7.76 -3.39
CA THR A 25 -7.03 -9.20 -3.29
C THR A 25 -6.00 -10.06 -4.02
N ALA A 26 -5.03 -9.46 -4.71
CA ALA A 26 -4.07 -10.19 -5.51
C ALA A 26 -3.19 -11.13 -4.67
N LEU A 27 -3.12 -12.39 -5.11
CA LEU A 27 -2.26 -13.41 -4.50
C LEU A 27 -0.79 -13.29 -4.93
N ILE A 28 -0.54 -12.66 -6.06
CA ILE A 28 0.79 -12.45 -6.64
C ILE A 28 0.86 -11.00 -7.10
N GLU A 29 1.82 -10.25 -6.56
CA GLU A 29 2.05 -8.86 -6.91
C GLU A 29 3.53 -8.52 -6.72
N ILE A 30 4.12 -7.80 -7.67
CA ILE A 30 5.54 -7.45 -7.65
C ILE A 30 5.76 -6.06 -7.05
N GLU A 31 5.02 -5.04 -7.48
CA GLU A 31 5.26 -3.64 -7.12
C GLU A 31 4.09 -2.96 -6.39
N ALA A 32 2.85 -3.42 -6.64
CA ALA A 32 1.63 -2.89 -6.01
C ALA A 32 1.44 -1.37 -6.17
N ILE A 33 1.73 -0.83 -7.37
CA ILE A 33 1.60 0.61 -7.68
C ILE A 33 0.19 1.13 -7.35
N SER A 34 -0.85 0.36 -7.65
CA SER A 34 -2.23 0.72 -7.33
C SER A 34 -2.49 0.89 -5.82
N CYS A 35 -1.79 0.11 -4.98
CA CYS A 35 -1.86 0.28 -3.52
C CYS A 35 -1.16 1.58 -3.09
N MET A 36 -0.01 1.91 -3.68
CA MET A 36 0.68 3.17 -3.41
C MET A 36 -0.16 4.37 -3.85
N GLU A 37 -0.83 4.30 -5.00
CA GLU A 37 -1.74 5.35 -5.48
C GLU A 37 -2.92 5.55 -4.52
N ALA A 38 -3.52 4.47 -4.02
CA ALA A 38 -4.58 4.53 -3.03
C ALA A 38 -4.12 5.17 -1.71
N ILE A 39 -2.95 4.76 -1.19
CA ILE A 39 -2.32 5.36 -0.01
C ILE A 39 -2.02 6.86 -0.25
N ALA A 40 -1.55 7.22 -1.43
CA ALA A 40 -1.29 8.62 -1.79
C ALA A 40 -2.57 9.47 -1.80
N CYS A 41 -3.72 8.87 -2.13
CA CYS A 41 -5.03 9.51 -2.06
C CYS A 41 -5.66 9.50 -0.65
N GLY A 42 -4.97 8.95 0.34
CA GLY A 42 -5.41 8.94 1.75
C GLY A 42 -6.27 7.74 2.14
N LEU A 43 -6.29 6.68 1.34
CA LEU A 43 -7.05 5.48 1.65
C LEU A 43 -6.26 4.53 2.57
N VAL A 44 -6.98 3.88 3.48
CA VAL A 44 -6.47 2.76 4.26
C VAL A 44 -6.62 1.49 3.42
N PRO A 45 -5.54 0.73 3.16
CA PRO A 45 -5.63 -0.49 2.38
C PRO A 45 -6.01 -1.70 3.24
N VAL A 46 -6.86 -2.57 2.68
CA VAL A 46 -7.16 -3.92 3.15
C VAL A 46 -6.49 -4.90 2.18
N ILE A 47 -5.52 -5.65 2.64
CA ILE A 47 -4.53 -6.35 1.82
C ILE A 47 -4.57 -7.85 2.06
N CYS A 48 -4.56 -8.63 0.98
CA CYS A 48 -4.39 -10.07 1.06
C CYS A 48 -3.01 -10.45 1.63
N ASN A 49 -2.97 -11.21 2.73
CA ASN A 49 -1.72 -11.66 3.37
C ASN A 49 -1.06 -12.81 2.60
N SER A 50 -0.76 -12.61 1.33
CA SER A 50 -0.05 -13.59 0.53
C SER A 50 1.46 -13.41 0.58
N LYS A 51 2.20 -14.50 0.84
CA LYS A 51 3.67 -14.50 0.82
C LYS A 51 4.27 -14.22 -0.55
N ARG A 52 3.45 -14.31 -1.61
CA ARG A 52 3.86 -14.07 -3.00
C ARG A 52 3.47 -12.67 -3.50
N SER A 53 3.00 -11.82 -2.61
CA SER A 53 2.58 -10.45 -2.93
C SER A 53 3.43 -9.44 -2.17
N ALA A 54 4.05 -8.52 -2.89
CA ALA A 54 4.78 -7.39 -2.30
C ALA A 54 3.84 -6.41 -1.60
N THR A 55 2.55 -6.39 -1.93
CA THR A 55 1.57 -5.48 -1.33
C THR A 55 1.48 -5.64 0.18
N ARG A 56 1.72 -6.85 0.71
CA ARG A 56 1.72 -7.10 2.17
C ARG A 56 2.69 -6.21 2.96
N PHE A 57 3.75 -5.71 2.32
CA PHE A 57 4.73 -4.82 2.95
C PHE A 57 4.22 -3.39 3.15
N PHE A 58 3.08 -3.04 2.56
CA PHE A 58 2.38 -1.77 2.82
C PHE A 58 1.44 -1.85 4.02
N ALA A 59 1.19 -3.04 4.57
CA ALA A 59 0.42 -3.16 5.80
C ALA A 59 1.20 -2.59 6.99
N ILE A 60 0.55 -1.74 7.78
CA ILE A 60 1.13 -1.22 9.03
C ILE A 60 1.15 -2.33 10.09
N ASP A 61 0.07 -3.08 10.16
CA ASP A 61 -0.08 -4.23 11.06
C ASP A 61 -1.17 -5.21 10.56
N GLU A 62 -1.55 -6.15 11.40
CA GLU A 62 -2.56 -7.19 11.11
C GLU A 62 -3.97 -6.62 10.85
N ASN A 63 -4.26 -5.37 11.22
CA ASN A 63 -5.55 -4.75 10.90
C ASN A 63 -5.71 -4.48 9.41
N ASN A 64 -4.63 -4.32 8.68
CA ASN A 64 -4.64 -4.17 7.23
C ASN A 64 -4.70 -5.50 6.47
N LEU A 65 -4.50 -6.64 7.15
CA LEU A 65 -4.30 -7.93 6.49
C LEU A 65 -5.52 -8.85 6.66
N PHE A 66 -5.87 -9.55 5.59
CA PHE A 66 -6.82 -10.67 5.64
C PHE A 66 -6.20 -11.93 5.05
N GLU A 67 -6.68 -13.09 5.48
CA GLU A 67 -6.19 -14.41 5.05
C GLU A 67 -6.45 -14.64 3.56
N GLU A 68 -5.45 -15.13 2.82
CA GLU A 68 -5.60 -15.43 1.40
C GLU A 68 -6.70 -16.46 1.14
N LYS A 69 -7.47 -16.28 0.06
CA LYS A 69 -8.59 -17.13 -0.36
C LYS A 69 -9.74 -17.23 0.65
N ASN A 70 -9.79 -16.36 1.63
CA ASN A 70 -10.84 -16.31 2.65
C ASN A 70 -11.71 -15.05 2.47
N ALA A 71 -12.84 -15.22 1.76
CA ALA A 71 -13.77 -14.12 1.51
C ALA A 71 -14.47 -13.63 2.77
N ALA A 72 -14.69 -14.51 3.77
CA ALA A 72 -15.29 -14.14 5.05
C ALA A 72 -14.32 -13.24 5.84
N ALA A 73 -13.03 -13.60 5.90
CA ALA A 73 -12.01 -12.78 6.55
C ALA A 73 -11.86 -11.40 5.87
N LEU A 74 -12.02 -11.32 4.53
CA LEU A 74 -12.05 -10.05 3.82
C LEU A 74 -13.26 -9.21 4.25
N ALA A 75 -14.46 -9.80 4.28
CA ALA A 75 -15.68 -9.10 4.69
C ALA A 75 -15.56 -8.57 6.13
N GLU A 76 -15.12 -9.42 7.06
CA GLU A 76 -14.87 -9.02 8.46
C GLU A 76 -13.88 -7.85 8.56
N LYS A 77 -12.87 -7.82 7.72
CA LYS A 77 -11.88 -6.76 7.72
C LYS A 77 -12.44 -5.44 7.15
N ILE A 78 -13.30 -5.51 6.13
CA ILE A 78 -14.01 -4.33 5.59
C ILE A 78 -14.96 -3.78 6.65
N ASP A 79 -15.77 -4.63 7.29
CA ASP A 79 -16.70 -4.25 8.36
C ASP A 79 -15.94 -3.61 9.52
N PHE A 80 -14.80 -4.21 9.92
CA PHE A 80 -13.93 -3.64 10.95
C PHE A 80 -13.54 -2.18 10.66
N TRP A 81 -13.10 -1.86 9.45
CA TRP A 81 -12.72 -0.50 9.09
C TRP A 81 -13.92 0.44 8.97
N TYR A 82 -15.06 -0.08 8.55
CA TYR A 82 -16.30 0.69 8.49
C TYR A 82 -16.82 1.08 9.89
N GLU A 83 -16.75 0.16 10.86
CA GLU A 83 -17.20 0.38 12.21
C GLU A 83 -16.23 1.19 13.08
N ASN A 84 -14.93 1.23 12.73
CA ASN A 84 -13.88 1.88 13.53
C ASN A 84 -13.32 3.13 12.86
N GLU A 85 -14.18 4.11 12.57
CA GLU A 85 -13.79 5.31 11.82
C GLU A 85 -12.71 6.13 12.50
N SER A 86 -12.69 6.23 13.83
CA SER A 86 -11.66 6.95 14.57
C SER A 86 -10.28 6.31 14.38
N LEU A 87 -10.21 4.98 14.42
CA LEU A 87 -8.99 4.23 14.15
C LEU A 87 -8.57 4.36 12.68
N LYS A 88 -9.54 4.35 11.76
CA LYS A 88 -9.28 4.57 10.33
C LYS A 88 -8.58 5.91 10.10
N ARG A 89 -9.02 6.99 10.74
CA ARG A 89 -8.37 8.30 10.65
C ARG A 89 -6.93 8.28 11.16
N GLU A 90 -6.67 7.60 12.29
CA GLU A 90 -5.31 7.43 12.79
C GLU A 90 -4.40 6.72 11.78
N TYR A 91 -4.95 5.70 11.06
CA TYR A 91 -4.19 5.00 10.03
C TYR A 91 -3.99 5.86 8.77
N VAL A 92 -4.93 6.71 8.41
CA VAL A 92 -4.72 7.71 7.34
C VAL A 92 -3.50 8.58 7.65
N ASP A 93 -3.35 9.04 8.90
CA ASP A 93 -2.20 9.84 9.31
C ASP A 93 -0.89 9.03 9.27
N LYS A 94 -0.90 7.78 9.73
CA LYS A 94 0.26 6.87 9.64
C LYS A 94 0.67 6.63 8.18
N TYR A 95 -0.29 6.42 7.29
CA TYR A 95 -0.03 6.28 5.86
C TYR A 95 0.45 7.58 5.22
N ALA A 96 -0.02 8.74 5.69
CA ALA A 96 0.48 10.03 5.25
C ALA A 96 1.97 10.23 5.59
N GLU A 97 2.45 9.69 6.70
CA GLU A 97 3.88 9.66 7.01
C GLU A 97 4.63 8.62 6.14
N MET A 98 4.09 7.40 6.03
CA MET A 98 4.70 6.33 5.23
C MET A 98 4.91 6.76 3.77
N ARG A 99 3.95 7.43 3.14
CA ARG A 99 4.04 7.86 1.74
C ARG A 99 5.20 8.82 1.46
N LYS A 100 5.72 9.52 2.47
CA LYS A 100 6.87 10.42 2.29
C LYS A 100 8.13 9.67 1.84
N SER A 101 8.29 8.42 2.31
CA SER A 101 9.39 7.55 1.91
C SER A 101 9.32 7.08 0.45
N PHE A 102 8.15 7.16 -0.18
CA PHE A 102 7.94 6.81 -1.58
C PHE A 102 8.08 8.01 -2.54
N SER A 103 8.44 9.19 -2.03
CA SER A 103 8.72 10.33 -2.89
C SER A 103 9.94 10.06 -3.77
N GLN A 104 9.94 10.63 -4.98
CA GLN A 104 11.06 10.46 -5.90
C GLN A 104 12.39 10.88 -5.26
N SER A 105 12.43 12.00 -4.52
CA SER A 105 13.66 12.45 -3.83
C SER A 105 14.13 11.44 -2.79
N ALA A 106 13.25 10.93 -1.92
CA ALA A 106 13.60 9.94 -0.91
C ALA A 106 14.14 8.65 -1.53
N CYS A 107 13.48 8.15 -2.59
CA CYS A 107 13.93 6.96 -3.31
C CYS A 107 15.31 7.17 -3.97
N MET A 108 15.54 8.35 -4.56
CA MET A 108 16.83 8.67 -5.18
C MET A 108 17.96 8.81 -4.15
N GLU A 109 17.70 9.40 -2.98
CA GLU A 109 18.67 9.49 -1.88
C GLU A 109 19.05 8.09 -1.35
N GLU A 110 18.08 7.20 -1.18
CA GLU A 110 18.35 5.82 -0.75
C GLU A 110 19.13 5.03 -1.81
N MET A 111 18.81 5.22 -3.09
CA MET A 111 19.57 4.62 -4.18
C MET A 111 21.02 5.12 -4.18
N GLU A 112 21.25 6.42 -4.03
CA GLU A 112 22.59 6.99 -3.97
C GLU A 112 23.40 6.41 -2.81
N LYS A 113 22.82 6.35 -1.60
CA LYS A 113 23.45 5.73 -0.43
C LYS A 113 23.82 4.26 -0.70
N MET A 114 22.91 3.49 -1.30
CA MET A 114 23.17 2.09 -1.65
C MET A 114 24.35 1.95 -2.61
N LEU A 115 24.41 2.80 -3.65
CA LEU A 115 25.50 2.80 -4.63
C LEU A 115 26.84 3.17 -4.00
N LEU A 116 26.88 4.21 -3.18
CA LEU A 116 28.10 4.65 -2.48
C LEU A 116 28.61 3.56 -1.53
N ASN A 117 27.75 2.96 -0.72
CA ASN A 117 28.09 1.87 0.17
C ASN A 117 28.66 0.66 -0.59
N THR A 118 28.11 0.35 -1.77
CA THR A 118 28.62 -0.74 -2.61
C THR A 118 30.03 -0.44 -3.15
N ILE A 119 30.28 0.80 -3.54
CA ILE A 119 31.59 1.24 -4.03
C ILE A 119 32.64 1.19 -2.91
N ASP A 120 32.29 1.68 -1.71
CA ASP A 120 33.21 1.70 -0.57
C ASP A 120 33.47 0.28 -0.02
N GLY A 121 32.46 -0.59 0.00
CA GLY A 121 32.63 -2.00 0.32
C GLY A 121 33.59 -2.74 -0.64
N ARG A 122 33.60 -2.40 -1.93
CA ARG A 122 34.56 -2.95 -2.91
C ARG A 122 35.98 -2.43 -2.71
N LYS A 123 36.16 -1.23 -2.16
CA LYS A 123 37.49 -0.68 -1.85
C LYS A 123 38.15 -1.38 -0.65
N GLN A 124 37.35 -1.96 0.26
CA GLN A 124 37.86 -2.67 1.44
C GLN A 124 38.24 -4.12 1.14
N VAL A 125 37.85 -4.68 0.01
CA VAL A 125 38.14 -6.10 -0.39
C VAL A 125 39.35 -6.21 -1.30
N LYS A 126 40.07 -5.13 -1.55
CA LYS A 126 41.38 -5.09 -2.25
C LYS A 126 42.52 -4.87 -1.24
#